data_27148aa84d5af4a73cd742fcf6331ca8
#
_entry.id   27148aa84d5af4a73cd742fcf6331ca8
#
_cell.length_a   1.000
_cell.length_b   1.000
_cell.length_c   1.000
_cell.angle_alpha   90.00
_cell.angle_beta   90.00
_cell.angle_gamma   90.00
#
_symmetry.space_group_name_H-M   'P 1'
#
loop_
_entity.id
_entity.type
_entity.pdbx_description
1 polymer ?
#
loop_
_entity_poly.entity_id
_entity_poly.type
_entity_poly.pdbx_seq_one_letter_code
_entity_poly.pdbx_strand_id
1 'polypeptide(L)'
;MTASKKILIIIGSATKNSNNQKLMEQVLEKSPHINFHMYDDLSVLPHFDTALTDADTPEEIVKIRDYIDQSAGVIISTPEYIFSIPGRLKNLLEWCVSTNVFSDKPVAFITGSASGEKGHEELLLILKTLGAVVNDKHQLLIKAIKGKFEPDGSVENNTFAKVLELVTDFEKSVSSLK
;
A
#
# COMPACT_ATOMS: atom_id res chain seq x y z
N MET A 1 18.32 10.43 19.80
CA MET A 1 17.66 9.33 19.10
C MET A 1 16.81 9.98 18.01
N THR A 2 17.13 9.80 16.73
CA THR A 2 16.28 10.24 15.63
C THR A 2 14.98 9.46 15.71
N ALA A 3 13.84 10.15 15.75
CA ALA A 3 12.52 9.49 15.73
C ALA A 3 12.44 8.55 14.53
N SER A 4 12.00 7.30 14.76
CA SER A 4 11.80 6.34 13.66
C SER A 4 10.82 6.93 12.64
N LYS A 5 11.23 6.95 11.36
CA LYS A 5 10.40 7.47 10.28
C LYS A 5 9.14 6.62 10.13
N LYS A 6 8.00 7.29 10.00
CA LYS A 6 6.70 6.62 9.88
C LYS A 6 6.50 6.08 8.46
N ILE A 7 6.11 4.82 8.33
CA ILE A 7 5.72 4.19 7.07
C ILE A 7 4.21 3.94 7.11
N LEU A 8 3.50 4.44 6.09
CA LEU A 8 2.07 4.19 5.93
C LEU A 8 1.86 2.88 5.16
N ILE A 9 1.01 2.00 5.69
CA ILE A 9 0.52 0.82 4.99
C ILE A 9 -0.91 1.08 4.53
N ILE A 10 -1.20 0.89 3.25
CA ILE A 10 -2.55 1.01 2.68
C ILE A 10 -3.02 -0.36 2.22
N ILE A 11 -4.16 -0.82 2.74
CA ILE A 11 -4.80 -2.06 2.32
C ILE A 11 -5.79 -1.75 1.19
N GLY A 12 -5.43 -2.14 -0.04
CA GLY A 12 -6.24 -1.88 -1.23
C GLY A 12 -7.44 -2.81 -1.43
N SER A 13 -7.60 -3.84 -0.58
CA SER A 13 -8.72 -4.79 -0.69
C SER A 13 -10.06 -4.13 -0.35
N ALA A 14 -11.13 -4.52 -1.08
CA ALA A 14 -12.49 -4.13 -0.75
C ALA A 14 -13.12 -4.98 0.38
N THR A 15 -12.46 -6.04 0.81
CA THR A 15 -12.96 -6.99 1.82
C THR A 15 -12.18 -6.83 3.12
N LYS A 16 -12.88 -6.65 4.24
CA LYS A 16 -12.29 -6.68 5.60
C LYS A 16 -11.69 -8.06 5.88
N ASN A 17 -10.62 -8.11 6.65
CA ASN A 17 -9.88 -9.33 6.98
C ASN A 17 -9.41 -10.10 5.73
N SER A 18 -9.09 -9.38 4.66
CA SER A 18 -8.56 -9.97 3.42
C SER A 18 -7.19 -10.62 3.65
N ASN A 19 -6.78 -11.52 2.75
CA ASN A 19 -5.44 -12.10 2.80
C ASN A 19 -4.33 -11.03 2.72
N ASN A 20 -4.55 -9.95 1.97
CA ASN A 20 -3.63 -8.82 1.91
C ASN A 20 -3.51 -8.08 3.24
N GLN A 21 -4.63 -7.91 3.95
CA GLN A 21 -4.65 -7.33 5.30
C GLN A 21 -3.94 -8.26 6.30
N LYS A 22 -4.33 -9.54 6.38
CA LYS A 22 -3.70 -10.55 7.27
C LYS A 22 -2.19 -10.69 7.05
N LEU A 23 -1.75 -10.60 5.79
CA LEU A 23 -0.33 -10.60 5.46
C LEU A 23 0.40 -9.43 6.13
N MET A 24 -0.17 -8.21 6.03
CA MET A 24 0.45 -7.02 6.61
C MET A 24 0.34 -7.00 8.14
N GLU A 25 -0.72 -7.53 8.73
CA GLU A 25 -0.84 -7.70 10.18
C GLU A 25 0.31 -8.57 10.73
N GLN A 26 0.63 -9.69 10.06
CA GLN A 26 1.77 -10.54 10.46
C GLN A 26 3.12 -9.83 10.26
N VAL A 27 3.24 -8.96 9.25
CA VAL A 27 4.44 -8.11 9.08
C VAL A 27 4.58 -7.16 10.26
N LEU A 28 3.50 -6.51 10.70
CA LEU A 28 3.54 -5.62 11.87
C LEU A 28 4.00 -6.36 13.13
N GLU A 29 3.45 -7.57 13.38
CA GLU A 29 3.81 -8.40 14.52
C GLU A 29 5.29 -8.80 14.51
N LYS A 30 5.86 -9.12 13.34
CA LYS A 30 7.26 -9.53 13.18
C LYS A 30 8.25 -8.36 13.12
N SER A 31 7.76 -7.14 12.93
CA SER A 31 8.61 -5.96 12.77
C SER A 31 8.22 -4.82 13.75
N PRO A 32 8.15 -5.08 15.08
CA PRO A 32 7.65 -4.10 16.05
C PRO A 32 8.59 -2.89 16.22
N HIS A 33 9.80 -2.95 15.67
CA HIS A 33 10.78 -1.86 15.68
C HIS A 33 10.53 -0.82 14.59
N ILE A 34 9.70 -1.13 13.58
CA ILE A 34 9.35 -0.21 12.50
C ILE A 34 8.08 0.56 12.88
N ASN A 35 8.10 1.88 12.68
CA ASN A 35 6.95 2.72 12.98
C ASN A 35 5.94 2.68 11.84
N PHE A 36 5.06 1.69 11.86
CA PHE A 36 3.97 1.53 10.90
C PHE A 36 2.69 2.23 11.33
N HIS A 37 1.96 2.78 10.36
CA HIS A 37 0.56 3.14 10.48
C HIS A 37 -0.22 2.43 9.38
N MET A 38 -1.21 1.59 9.73
CA MET A 38 -2.00 0.86 8.76
C MET A 38 -3.35 1.54 8.54
N TYR A 39 -3.68 1.82 7.28
CA TYR A 39 -4.99 2.30 6.82
C TYR A 39 -5.68 1.17 6.04
N ASP A 40 -6.68 0.55 6.65
CA ASP A 40 -7.27 -0.71 6.21
C ASP A 40 -8.73 -0.60 5.74
N ASP A 41 -9.34 0.58 5.82
CA ASP A 41 -10.73 0.79 5.38
C ASP A 41 -10.86 1.94 4.37
N LEU A 42 -10.75 1.61 3.08
CA LEU A 42 -10.99 2.56 1.99
C LEU A 42 -12.49 2.78 1.69
N SER A 43 -13.41 2.08 2.40
CA SER A 43 -14.84 2.23 2.15
C SER A 43 -15.43 3.54 2.67
N VAL A 44 -14.72 4.19 3.57
CA VAL A 44 -15.14 5.48 4.13
C VAL A 44 -14.87 6.66 3.18
N LEU A 45 -14.04 6.46 2.15
CA LEU A 45 -13.69 7.50 1.20
C LEU A 45 -14.84 7.73 0.21
N PRO A 46 -15.33 8.98 0.06
CA PRO A 46 -16.31 9.31 -0.97
C PRO A 46 -15.73 9.07 -2.37
N HIS A 47 -16.61 8.88 -3.35
CA HIS A 47 -16.17 8.77 -4.74
C HIS A 47 -15.51 10.06 -5.21
N PHE A 48 -14.47 9.89 -6.02
CA PHE A 48 -13.74 11.01 -6.60
C PHE A 48 -14.68 11.90 -7.43
N ASP A 49 -14.61 13.20 -7.13
CA ASP A 49 -15.32 14.25 -7.85
C ASP A 49 -14.35 15.42 -8.08
N THR A 50 -14.12 15.74 -9.35
CA THR A 50 -13.23 16.83 -9.74
C THR A 50 -13.68 18.20 -9.22
N ALA A 51 -14.99 18.39 -8.96
CA ALA A 51 -15.51 19.62 -8.39
C ALA A 51 -15.12 19.85 -6.93
N LEU A 52 -14.70 18.79 -6.22
CA LEU A 52 -14.37 18.81 -4.78
C LEU A 52 -12.86 18.74 -4.51
N THR A 53 -12.02 18.97 -5.52
CA THR A 53 -10.57 18.72 -5.38
C THR A 53 -9.80 19.84 -4.68
N ASP A 54 -10.37 21.04 -4.55
CA ASP A 54 -9.71 22.22 -3.97
C ASP A 54 -10.31 22.61 -2.60
N ALA A 55 -11.17 23.64 -2.56
CA ALA A 55 -11.66 24.24 -1.32
C ALA A 55 -12.64 23.34 -0.52
N ASP A 56 -13.35 22.45 -1.22
CA ASP A 56 -14.41 21.62 -0.65
C ASP A 56 -14.02 20.12 -0.57
N THR A 57 -12.71 19.83 -0.50
CA THR A 57 -12.22 18.46 -0.36
C THR A 57 -12.79 17.80 0.91
N PRO A 58 -13.44 16.62 0.81
CA PRO A 58 -14.00 15.92 1.97
C PRO A 58 -12.94 15.62 3.04
N GLU A 59 -13.34 15.70 4.32
CA GLU A 59 -12.42 15.54 5.46
C GLU A 59 -11.67 14.22 5.44
N GLU A 60 -12.33 13.11 5.06
CA GLU A 60 -11.72 11.78 4.95
C GLU A 60 -10.60 11.75 3.90
N ILE A 61 -10.76 12.53 2.82
CA ILE A 61 -9.75 12.66 1.77
C ILE A 61 -8.58 13.53 2.25
N VAL A 62 -8.85 14.64 2.92
CA VAL A 62 -7.79 15.46 3.53
C VAL A 62 -6.97 14.62 4.49
N LYS A 63 -7.62 13.86 5.36
CA LYS A 63 -6.98 13.01 6.37
C LYS A 63 -6.07 11.94 5.75
N ILE A 64 -6.52 11.23 4.72
CA ILE A 64 -5.66 10.22 4.07
C ILE A 64 -4.50 10.85 3.29
N ARG A 65 -4.72 12.00 2.64
CA ARG A 65 -3.65 12.78 2.00
C ARG A 65 -2.59 13.20 3.04
N ASP A 66 -3.01 13.67 4.21
CA ASP A 66 -2.11 14.02 5.32
C ASP A 66 -1.30 12.80 5.81
N TYR A 67 -1.91 11.63 5.92
CA TYR A 67 -1.18 10.40 6.27
C TYR A 67 -0.13 10.04 5.23
N ILE A 68 -0.43 10.19 3.94
CA ILE A 68 0.52 9.95 2.86
C ILE A 68 1.64 10.99 2.91
N ASP A 69 1.30 12.26 3.03
CA ASP A 69 2.26 13.37 3.05
C ASP A 69 3.25 13.26 4.21
N GLN A 70 2.75 13.03 5.42
CA GLN A 70 3.55 12.93 6.65
C GLN A 70 4.34 11.61 6.77
N SER A 71 4.03 10.62 5.93
CA SER A 71 4.80 9.37 5.92
C SER A 71 6.12 9.55 5.15
N ALA A 72 7.16 8.90 5.62
CA ALA A 72 8.45 8.85 4.91
C ALA A 72 8.42 7.88 3.72
N GLY A 73 7.45 6.98 3.68
CA GLY A 73 7.19 6.06 2.58
C GLY A 73 5.85 5.36 2.74
N VAL A 74 5.35 4.78 1.66
CA VAL A 74 4.06 4.08 1.60
C VAL A 74 4.25 2.65 1.14
N ILE A 75 3.59 1.69 1.81
CA ILE A 75 3.47 0.30 1.37
C ILE A 75 2.02 0.05 1.00
N ILE A 76 1.74 -0.38 -0.23
CA ILE A 76 0.38 -0.75 -0.68
C ILE A 76 0.28 -2.27 -0.76
N SER A 77 -0.67 -2.88 -0.06
CA SER A 77 -0.99 -4.31 -0.18
C SER A 77 -2.38 -4.48 -0.76
N THR A 78 -2.48 -5.08 -1.95
CA THR A 78 -3.71 -5.09 -2.74
C THR A 78 -3.93 -6.38 -3.50
N PRO A 79 -5.17 -6.84 -3.70
CA PRO A 79 -5.48 -7.86 -4.69
C PRO A 79 -5.63 -7.26 -6.10
N GLU A 80 -5.85 -8.13 -7.08
CA GLU A 80 -6.38 -7.82 -8.40
C GLU A 80 -7.85 -8.19 -8.47
N TYR A 81 -8.70 -7.31 -9.01
CA TYR A 81 -10.10 -7.57 -9.33
C TYR A 81 -10.36 -7.26 -10.81
N ILE A 82 -10.84 -8.25 -11.56
CA ILE A 82 -11.22 -8.08 -12.99
C ILE A 82 -10.04 -7.47 -13.78
N PHE A 83 -8.86 -8.07 -13.65
CA PHE A 83 -7.62 -7.64 -14.35
C PHE A 83 -7.17 -6.19 -14.06
N SER A 84 -7.57 -5.62 -12.92
CA SER A 84 -7.27 -4.25 -12.51
C SER A 84 -7.07 -4.18 -11.00
N ILE A 85 -6.63 -3.02 -10.49
CA ILE A 85 -6.64 -2.74 -9.05
C ILE A 85 -8.07 -2.59 -8.54
N PRO A 86 -8.34 -2.84 -7.24
CA PRO A 86 -9.67 -2.63 -6.66
C PRO A 86 -10.16 -1.19 -6.84
N GLY A 87 -11.45 -1.03 -7.17
CA GLY A 87 -12.05 0.29 -7.40
C GLY A 87 -11.87 1.28 -6.23
N ARG A 88 -11.89 0.78 -4.97
CA ARG A 88 -11.64 1.65 -3.80
C ARG A 88 -10.20 2.16 -3.75
N LEU A 89 -9.23 1.34 -4.12
CA LEU A 89 -7.83 1.77 -4.23
C LEU A 89 -7.67 2.77 -5.37
N LYS A 90 -8.28 2.50 -6.52
CA LYS A 90 -8.27 3.41 -7.67
C LYS A 90 -8.87 4.77 -7.28
N ASN A 91 -10.02 4.77 -6.58
CA ASN A 91 -10.66 5.96 -6.06
C ASN A 91 -9.72 6.80 -5.17
N LEU A 92 -9.00 6.18 -4.24
CA LEU A 92 -8.00 6.88 -3.42
C LEU A 92 -6.92 7.54 -4.31
N LEU A 93 -6.38 6.78 -5.28
CA LEU A 93 -5.31 7.29 -6.15
C LEU A 93 -5.80 8.43 -7.06
N GLU A 94 -7.06 8.39 -7.51
CA GLU A 94 -7.70 9.49 -8.23
C GLU A 94 -7.81 10.76 -7.37
N TRP A 95 -8.18 10.62 -6.09
CA TRP A 95 -8.19 11.75 -5.16
C TRP A 95 -6.80 12.38 -4.96
N CYS A 96 -5.71 11.66 -5.23
CA CYS A 96 -4.34 12.18 -5.10
C CYS A 96 -3.83 12.89 -6.36
N VAL A 97 -4.53 12.83 -7.51
CA VAL A 97 -4.05 13.39 -8.79
C VAL A 97 -3.85 14.89 -8.74
N SER A 98 -4.70 15.63 -8.01
CA SER A 98 -4.62 17.10 -7.88
C SER A 98 -3.62 17.56 -6.79
N THR A 99 -2.81 16.67 -6.26
CA THR A 99 -1.87 16.94 -5.17
C THR A 99 -0.47 16.45 -5.48
N ASN A 100 0.50 16.84 -4.65
CA ASN A 100 1.89 16.39 -4.75
C ASN A 100 2.24 15.33 -3.69
N VAL A 101 1.24 14.72 -3.00
CA VAL A 101 1.51 13.81 -1.87
C VAL A 101 2.28 12.55 -2.25
N PHE A 102 2.23 12.15 -3.53
CA PHE A 102 3.04 11.07 -4.08
C PHE A 102 4.29 11.53 -4.83
N SER A 103 4.48 12.84 -5.08
CA SER A 103 5.65 13.35 -5.78
C SER A 103 6.93 13.04 -5.01
N ASP A 104 7.85 12.33 -5.65
CA ASP A 104 9.11 11.82 -5.07
C ASP A 104 8.94 10.93 -3.84
N LYS A 105 7.69 10.51 -3.53
CA LYS A 105 7.37 9.64 -2.40
C LYS A 105 7.86 8.22 -2.67
N PRO A 106 8.71 7.64 -1.80
CA PRO A 106 9.05 6.22 -1.87
C PRO A 106 7.81 5.36 -1.68
N VAL A 107 7.57 4.44 -2.60
CA VAL A 107 6.46 3.50 -2.52
C VAL A 107 6.94 2.08 -2.78
N ALA A 108 6.54 1.17 -1.91
CA ALA A 108 6.59 -0.26 -2.13
C ALA A 108 5.18 -0.80 -2.31
N PHE A 109 5.01 -1.90 -3.07
CA PHE A 109 3.70 -2.53 -3.15
C PHE A 109 3.77 -4.04 -3.32
N ILE A 110 2.74 -4.71 -2.79
CA ILE A 110 2.57 -6.15 -2.83
C ILE A 110 1.20 -6.43 -3.45
N THR A 111 1.19 -7.16 -4.56
CA THR A 111 -0.06 -7.63 -5.19
C THR A 111 -0.26 -9.10 -4.82
N GLY A 112 -1.18 -9.36 -3.88
CA GLY A 112 -1.56 -10.71 -3.47
C GLY A 112 -2.92 -11.10 -4.06
N SER A 113 -2.94 -11.96 -5.08
CA SER A 113 -4.17 -12.33 -5.81
C SER A 113 -4.15 -13.78 -6.30
N ALA A 114 -5.19 -14.20 -7.04
CA ALA A 114 -5.17 -15.49 -7.74
C ALA A 114 -4.12 -15.49 -8.87
N SER A 115 -4.14 -14.49 -9.75
CA SER A 115 -3.12 -14.19 -10.77
C SER A 115 -2.37 -12.90 -10.42
N GLY A 116 -3.00 -11.75 -10.54
CA GLY A 116 -2.48 -10.47 -10.06
C GLY A 116 -1.60 -9.70 -11.03
N GLU A 117 -1.28 -10.26 -12.20
CA GLU A 117 -0.30 -9.68 -13.14
C GLU A 117 -0.76 -8.32 -13.67
N LYS A 118 -2.00 -8.22 -14.09
CA LYS A 118 -2.53 -7.00 -14.70
C LYS A 118 -2.73 -5.88 -13.69
N GLY A 119 -3.27 -6.20 -12.52
CA GLY A 119 -3.38 -5.23 -11.43
C GLY A 119 -2.02 -4.76 -10.92
N HIS A 120 -1.01 -5.63 -10.93
CA HIS A 120 0.37 -5.29 -10.57
C HIS A 120 0.99 -4.31 -11.57
N GLU A 121 0.89 -4.60 -12.87
CA GLU A 121 1.35 -3.72 -13.96
C GLU A 121 0.65 -2.37 -13.91
N GLU A 122 -0.68 -2.37 -13.74
CA GLU A 122 -1.49 -1.15 -13.68
C GLU A 122 -1.13 -0.29 -12.45
N LEU A 123 -0.98 -0.89 -11.27
CA LEU A 123 -0.61 -0.15 -10.06
C LEU A 123 0.74 0.54 -10.23
N LEU A 124 1.73 -0.14 -10.80
CA LEU A 124 3.04 0.44 -11.10
C LEU A 124 2.92 1.65 -12.02
N LEU A 125 2.11 1.54 -13.09
CA LEU A 125 1.88 2.64 -14.04
C LEU A 125 1.22 3.84 -13.34
N ILE A 126 0.19 3.60 -12.52
CA ILE A 126 -0.52 4.67 -11.81
C ILE A 126 0.41 5.37 -10.81
N LEU A 127 1.17 4.61 -10.02
CA LEU A 127 2.10 5.18 -9.04
C LEU A 127 3.17 6.06 -9.72
N LYS A 128 3.74 5.59 -10.82
CA LYS A 128 4.68 6.39 -11.63
C LYS A 128 4.04 7.65 -12.20
N THR A 129 2.78 7.57 -12.63
CA THR A 129 2.00 8.73 -13.13
C THR A 129 1.77 9.77 -12.03
N LEU A 130 1.60 9.33 -10.78
CA LEU A 130 1.48 10.21 -9.61
C LEU A 130 2.83 10.77 -9.13
N GLY A 131 3.94 10.41 -9.78
CA GLY A 131 5.29 10.87 -9.42
C GLY A 131 5.95 10.07 -8.28
N ALA A 132 5.39 8.93 -7.89
CA ALA A 132 5.98 8.09 -6.85
C ALA A 132 7.28 7.41 -7.32
N VAL A 133 8.22 7.22 -6.40
CA VAL A 133 9.46 6.50 -6.62
C VAL A 133 9.28 5.04 -6.22
N VAL A 134 9.20 4.16 -7.21
CA VAL A 134 9.09 2.71 -7.01
C VAL A 134 10.34 2.03 -7.55
N ASN A 135 11.10 1.39 -6.67
CA ASN A 135 12.25 0.57 -7.04
C ASN A 135 11.79 -0.86 -7.39
N ASP A 136 12.49 -1.52 -8.32
CA ASP A 136 12.16 -2.91 -8.72
C ASP A 136 12.20 -3.90 -7.55
N LYS A 137 13.01 -3.65 -6.52
CA LYS A 137 13.07 -4.45 -5.29
C LYS A 137 11.89 -4.22 -4.34
N HIS A 138 11.15 -3.14 -4.54
CA HIS A 138 10.04 -2.73 -3.67
C HIS A 138 8.68 -3.08 -4.27
N GLN A 139 8.63 -4.05 -5.18
CA GLN A 139 7.40 -4.58 -5.76
C GLN A 139 7.42 -6.12 -5.70
N LEU A 140 6.31 -6.72 -5.27
CA LEU A 140 6.18 -8.15 -5.12
C LEU A 140 4.81 -8.63 -5.59
N LEU A 141 4.80 -9.58 -6.55
CA LEU A 141 3.61 -10.28 -6.97
C LEU A 141 3.53 -11.63 -6.27
N ILE A 142 2.46 -11.87 -5.51
CA ILE A 142 2.16 -13.14 -4.86
C ILE A 142 0.96 -13.78 -5.55
N LYS A 143 1.23 -14.77 -6.42
CA LYS A 143 0.18 -15.55 -7.07
C LYS A 143 -0.40 -16.59 -6.12
N ALA A 144 -1.68 -16.94 -6.34
CA ALA A 144 -2.44 -17.90 -5.53
C ALA A 144 -2.38 -17.59 -4.02
N ILE A 145 -2.53 -16.32 -3.65
CA ILE A 145 -2.38 -15.84 -2.27
C ILE A 145 -3.15 -16.64 -1.22
N LYS A 146 -4.35 -17.16 -1.57
CA LYS A 146 -5.15 -17.99 -0.65
C LYS A 146 -4.43 -19.26 -0.24
N GLY A 147 -3.69 -19.88 -1.16
CA GLY A 147 -2.91 -21.09 -0.92
C GLY A 147 -1.56 -20.82 -0.23
N LYS A 148 -1.26 -19.56 0.11
CA LYS A 148 -0.06 -19.17 0.84
C LYS A 148 -0.28 -19.03 2.35
N PHE A 149 -1.49 -19.36 2.82
CA PHE A 149 -1.82 -19.38 4.23
C PHE A 149 -1.99 -20.82 4.71
N GLU A 150 -1.34 -21.13 5.81
CA GLU A 150 -1.43 -22.41 6.51
C GLU A 150 -2.79 -22.54 7.25
N PRO A 151 -3.20 -23.74 7.68
CA PRO A 151 -4.46 -23.93 8.39
C PRO A 151 -4.61 -23.13 9.69
N ASP A 152 -3.49 -22.77 10.33
CA ASP A 152 -3.45 -21.93 11.53
C ASP A 152 -3.53 -20.43 11.21
N GLY A 153 -3.62 -20.05 9.93
CA GLY A 153 -3.68 -18.69 9.46
C GLY A 153 -2.33 -18.00 9.26
N SER A 154 -1.21 -18.65 9.57
CA SER A 154 0.12 -18.13 9.28
C SER A 154 0.42 -18.14 7.78
N VAL A 155 1.27 -17.25 7.31
CA VAL A 155 1.75 -17.25 5.91
C VAL A 155 2.86 -18.28 5.77
N GLU A 156 2.87 -19.05 4.67
CA GLU A 156 3.96 -20.01 4.39
C GLU A 156 5.33 -19.33 4.46
N ASN A 157 6.31 -20.00 5.06
CA ASN A 157 7.61 -19.42 5.40
C ASN A 157 8.34 -18.78 4.21
N ASN A 158 8.31 -19.40 3.02
CA ASN A 158 9.01 -18.89 1.84
C ASN A 158 8.37 -17.59 1.31
N THR A 159 7.04 -17.53 1.27
CA THR A 159 6.32 -16.32 0.87
C THR A 159 6.53 -15.20 1.88
N PHE A 160 6.43 -15.53 3.17
CA PHE A 160 6.60 -14.55 4.24
C PHE A 160 8.03 -13.98 4.30
N ALA A 161 9.05 -14.81 4.09
CA ALA A 161 10.44 -14.36 4.03
C ALA A 161 10.66 -13.31 2.92
N LYS A 162 10.09 -13.51 1.72
CA LYS A 162 10.16 -12.53 0.63
C LYS A 162 9.47 -11.21 0.97
N VAL A 163 8.34 -11.27 1.67
CA VAL A 163 7.61 -10.08 2.13
C VAL A 163 8.43 -9.31 3.17
N LEU A 164 9.01 -10.01 4.15
CA LEU A 164 9.87 -9.40 5.16
C LEU A 164 11.15 -8.80 4.57
N GLU A 165 11.75 -9.47 3.57
CA GLU A 165 12.91 -8.94 2.84
C GLU A 165 12.56 -7.61 2.15
N LEU A 166 11.45 -7.56 1.38
CA LEU A 166 10.97 -6.33 0.73
C LEU A 166 10.74 -5.21 1.75
N VAL A 167 10.03 -5.51 2.84
CA VAL A 167 9.68 -4.52 3.87
C VAL A 167 10.92 -3.99 4.58
N THR A 168 11.89 -4.87 4.90
CA THR A 168 13.14 -4.49 5.55
C THR A 168 14.03 -3.65 4.63
N ASP A 169 14.13 -4.02 3.35
CA ASP A 169 14.89 -3.24 2.36
C ASP A 169 14.24 -1.87 2.12
N PHE A 170 12.92 -1.83 2.04
CA PHE A 170 12.16 -0.58 1.91
C PHE A 170 12.37 0.33 3.12
N GLU A 171 12.25 -0.18 4.35
CA GLU A 171 12.48 0.60 5.58
C GLU A 171 13.89 1.21 5.59
N LYS A 172 14.93 0.43 5.27
CA LYS A 172 16.31 0.92 5.18
C LYS A 172 16.45 2.03 4.14
N SER A 173 15.83 1.86 2.96
CA SER A 173 15.87 2.86 1.90
C SER A 173 15.22 4.18 2.34
N VAL A 174 14.07 4.12 2.99
CA VAL A 174 13.34 5.27 3.52
C VAL A 174 14.11 5.95 4.65
N SER A 175 14.71 5.15 5.55
CA SER A 175 15.48 5.68 6.70
C SER A 175 16.77 6.39 6.27
N SER A 176 17.34 6.04 5.12
CA SER A 176 18.55 6.66 4.56
C SER A 176 18.30 8.00 3.84
N LEU A 177 17.07 8.32 3.48
CA LEU A 177 16.72 9.62 2.89
C LEU A 177 16.92 10.73 3.95
N LYS A 178 17.57 11.81 3.55
CA LYS A 178 17.85 12.97 4.44
C LYS A 178 16.61 13.85 4.59
#